data_b64343ddc6364fec0d6ad8755d559514
#
_entry.id   b64343ddc6364fec0d6ad8755d559514
#
_cell.length_a   1.000
_cell.length_b   1.000
_cell.length_c   1.000
_cell.angle_alpha   90.00
_cell.angle_beta   90.00
_cell.angle_gamma   90.00
#
_symmetry.space_group_name_H-M   'P 1'
#
loop_
_entity.id
_entity.type
_entity.pdbx_description
1 polymer ?
#
loop_
_entity_poly.entity_id
_entity_poly.type
_entity_poly.pdbx_seq_one_letter_code
_entity_poly.pdbx_strand_id
1 'polypeptide(L)'
;AMAAGCVEDDAVTTTVGQAGSERAIQSPDPSAPIVTYDQAVEASSAAQQARTDAFGLERRVEPWATDMEVIIDRAYDSTVASRNESEADVQLVARQCAARTCRIEVRYANRRLQEDLYMGFLMATLAPMSNRRSFETFTLPAADAVVQYIYVDFLSDADEAPSEPH
;
A
#
# COMPACT_ATOMS: atom_id res chain seq x y z
N ALA A 1 -9.29 -13.49 59.13
CA ALA A 1 -8.32 -14.32 58.44
C ALA A 1 -8.65 -14.30 56.95
N MET A 2 -7.86 -13.59 56.18
CA MET A 2 -7.99 -13.44 54.72
C MET A 2 -6.86 -14.25 54.12
N ALA A 3 -7.20 -15.18 53.23
CA ALA A 3 -6.24 -15.93 52.43
C ALA A 3 -6.28 -15.34 50.99
N ALA A 4 -5.15 -14.83 50.55
CA ALA A 4 -4.94 -14.40 49.19
C ALA A 4 -4.52 -15.61 48.36
N GLY A 5 -5.28 -15.92 47.28
CA GLY A 5 -4.91 -16.92 46.29
C GLY A 5 -4.20 -16.26 45.12
N CYS A 6 -2.97 -16.66 44.86
CA CYS A 6 -2.24 -16.36 43.64
C CYS A 6 -2.81 -17.23 42.51
N VAL A 7 -3.17 -16.60 41.39
CA VAL A 7 -3.48 -17.28 40.14
C VAL A 7 -2.21 -17.29 39.31
N GLU A 8 -1.71 -18.49 39.01
CA GLU A 8 -0.57 -18.70 38.10
C GLU A 8 -1.05 -18.54 36.68
N ASP A 9 -0.35 -17.71 35.92
CA ASP A 9 -0.54 -17.44 34.49
C ASP A 9 0.09 -18.60 33.70
N ASP A 10 -0.76 -19.47 33.13
CA ASP A 10 -0.33 -20.52 32.20
C ASP A 10 -0.11 -19.93 30.81
N ALA A 11 1.16 -19.66 30.51
CA ALA A 11 1.59 -19.25 29.17
C ALA A 11 1.45 -20.42 28.20
N VAL A 12 0.44 -20.37 27.35
CA VAL A 12 0.28 -21.28 26.22
C VAL A 12 1.28 -20.94 25.13
N THR A 13 2.39 -21.68 25.11
CA THR A 13 3.38 -21.60 24.02
C THR A 13 2.89 -22.39 22.81
N THR A 14 2.31 -21.71 21.83
CA THR A 14 1.99 -22.33 20.54
C THR A 14 3.24 -22.31 19.65
N THR A 15 3.93 -23.44 19.58
CA THR A 15 5.05 -23.65 18.66
C THR A 15 4.49 -23.96 17.26
N VAL A 16 4.44 -22.97 16.38
CA VAL A 16 4.22 -23.20 14.93
C VAL A 16 5.58 -23.44 14.30
N GLY A 17 5.85 -24.71 13.95
CA GLY A 17 7.05 -25.08 13.20
C GLY A 17 6.94 -24.56 11.75
N GLN A 18 7.73 -23.58 11.39
CA GLN A 18 8.07 -23.26 10.01
C GLN A 18 9.56 -23.58 9.79
N ALA A 19 9.78 -24.63 9.00
CA ALA A 19 11.06 -24.84 8.34
C ALA A 19 11.19 -23.78 7.24
N GLY A 20 12.00 -22.76 7.46
CA GLY A 20 12.29 -21.72 6.49
C GLY A 20 13.43 -20.87 7.00
N SER A 21 14.58 -20.98 6.33
CA SER A 21 15.80 -20.17 6.39
C SER A 21 15.83 -19.10 7.47
N GLU A 22 16.58 -19.37 8.53
CA GLU A 22 17.05 -18.33 9.46
C GLU A 22 17.88 -17.29 8.68
N ARG A 23 17.22 -16.27 8.15
CA ARG A 23 17.91 -15.03 7.88
C ARG A 23 18.27 -14.44 9.22
N ALA A 24 19.55 -14.58 9.61
CA ALA A 24 20.09 -13.85 10.74
C ALA A 24 19.63 -12.39 10.62
N ILE A 25 18.91 -11.90 11.62
CA ILE A 25 18.58 -10.49 11.77
C ILE A 25 19.95 -9.83 12.01
N GLN A 26 20.55 -9.30 10.94
CA GLN A 26 21.75 -8.50 11.05
C GLN A 26 21.37 -7.28 11.87
N SER A 27 22.00 -7.13 13.02
CA SER A 27 21.92 -5.90 13.80
C SER A 27 22.28 -4.73 12.87
N PRO A 28 21.52 -3.62 12.89
CA PRO A 28 21.82 -2.47 12.03
C PRO A 28 23.26 -2.02 12.31
N ASP A 29 24.02 -1.79 11.25
CA ASP A 29 25.39 -1.30 11.33
C ASP A 29 25.37 0.07 12.05
N PRO A 30 26.01 0.23 13.18
CA PRO A 30 26.04 1.49 13.93
C PRO A 30 26.76 2.61 13.15
N SER A 31 27.43 2.29 12.04
CA SER A 31 28.10 3.24 11.16
C SER A 31 27.20 3.70 10.00
N ALA A 32 25.98 3.16 9.87
CA ALA A 32 25.07 3.61 8.81
C ALA A 32 24.69 5.09 9.02
N PRO A 33 24.74 5.92 7.97
CA PRO A 33 24.40 7.32 8.09
C PRO A 33 22.96 7.48 8.55
N ILE A 34 22.75 8.33 9.57
CA ILE A 34 21.41 8.68 10.04
C ILE A 34 20.75 9.55 8.95
N VAL A 35 19.77 8.99 8.25
CA VAL A 35 18.96 9.74 7.29
C VAL A 35 18.02 10.66 8.06
N THR A 36 18.06 11.96 7.77
CA THR A 36 17.14 12.94 8.37
C THR A 36 15.75 12.79 7.76
N TYR A 37 14.72 13.30 8.46
CA TYR A 37 13.35 13.30 7.94
C TYR A 37 13.26 14.00 6.57
N ASP A 38 13.91 15.16 6.41
CA ASP A 38 13.88 15.92 5.15
C ASP A 38 14.52 15.13 4.00
N GLN A 39 15.65 14.46 4.27
CA GLN A 39 16.29 13.58 3.28
C GLN A 39 15.40 12.39 2.89
N ALA A 40 14.67 11.82 3.85
CA ALA A 40 13.73 10.73 3.56
C ALA A 40 12.54 11.21 2.72
N VAL A 41 12.00 12.41 2.99
CA VAL A 41 10.93 13.02 2.21
C VAL A 41 11.41 13.34 0.79
N GLU A 42 12.61 13.91 0.63
CA GLU A 42 13.19 14.22 -0.67
C GLU A 42 13.40 12.95 -1.50
N ALA A 43 13.98 11.91 -0.92
CA ALA A 43 14.18 10.63 -1.59
C ALA A 43 12.86 9.98 -2.00
N SER A 44 11.85 10.03 -1.12
CA SER A 44 10.50 9.51 -1.41
C SER A 44 9.82 10.29 -2.54
N SER A 45 9.97 11.62 -2.54
CA SER A 45 9.44 12.48 -3.60
C SER A 45 10.10 12.20 -4.96
N ALA A 46 11.42 12.05 -4.97
CA ALA A 46 12.16 11.71 -6.19
C ALA A 46 11.77 10.33 -6.74
N ALA A 47 11.62 9.33 -5.86
CA ALA A 47 11.17 8.00 -6.24
C ALA A 47 9.72 8.01 -6.79
N GLN A 48 8.83 8.75 -6.15
CA GLN A 48 7.46 8.92 -6.62
C GLN A 48 7.40 9.61 -7.99
N GLN A 49 8.24 10.65 -8.20
CA GLN A 49 8.31 11.34 -9.49
C GLN A 49 8.80 10.38 -10.60
N ALA A 50 9.87 9.63 -10.35
CA ALA A 50 10.38 8.65 -11.29
C ALA A 50 9.31 7.59 -11.65
N ARG A 51 8.50 7.18 -10.67
CA ARG A 51 7.40 6.25 -10.88
C ARG A 51 6.27 6.87 -11.71
N THR A 52 5.97 8.15 -11.48
CA THR A 52 5.00 8.92 -12.29
C THR A 52 5.46 9.01 -13.74
N ASP A 53 6.72 9.34 -13.96
CA ASP A 53 7.29 9.48 -15.31
C ASP A 53 7.25 8.13 -16.06
N ALA A 54 7.59 7.03 -15.39
CA ALA A 54 7.49 5.69 -15.94
C ALA A 54 6.04 5.33 -16.33
N PHE A 55 5.08 5.63 -15.44
CA PHE A 55 3.66 5.43 -15.72
C PHE A 55 3.19 6.25 -16.92
N GLY A 56 3.66 7.49 -17.06
CA GLY A 56 3.31 8.38 -18.19
C GLY A 56 3.75 7.86 -19.56
N LEU A 57 4.67 6.88 -19.61
CA LEU A 57 5.09 6.23 -20.85
C LEU A 57 4.22 5.03 -21.21
N GLU A 58 3.38 4.55 -20.30
CA GLU A 58 2.51 3.42 -20.57
C GLU A 58 1.31 3.82 -21.43
N ARG A 59 0.96 2.96 -22.37
CA ARG A 59 -0.24 3.15 -23.19
C ARG A 59 -1.47 2.71 -22.42
N ARG A 60 -2.54 3.52 -22.43
CA ARG A 60 -3.86 3.11 -21.94
C ARG A 60 -4.46 2.01 -22.82
N VAL A 61 -4.99 0.97 -22.20
CA VAL A 61 -5.62 -0.19 -22.87
C VAL A 61 -7.06 -0.33 -22.39
N GLU A 62 -8.00 -0.11 -23.32
CA GLU A 62 -9.45 -0.25 -23.06
C GLU A 62 -9.95 -1.65 -23.50
N PRO A 63 -10.97 -2.21 -22.84
CA PRO A 63 -11.77 -1.66 -21.74
C PRO A 63 -11.15 -1.86 -20.35
N TRP A 64 -10.04 -2.61 -20.26
CA TRP A 64 -9.42 -3.01 -19.01
C TRP A 64 -9.14 -1.82 -18.05
N ALA A 65 -8.59 -0.74 -18.58
CA ALA A 65 -8.27 0.44 -17.78
C ALA A 65 -9.53 1.05 -17.12
N THR A 66 -10.61 1.16 -17.88
CA THR A 66 -11.90 1.65 -17.37
C THR A 66 -12.46 0.72 -16.29
N ASP A 67 -12.41 -0.59 -16.48
CA ASP A 67 -12.90 -1.57 -15.50
C ASP A 67 -12.12 -1.48 -14.19
N MET A 68 -10.79 -1.32 -14.25
CA MET A 68 -9.95 -1.14 -13.06
C MET A 68 -10.25 0.17 -12.34
N GLU A 69 -10.44 1.27 -13.06
CA GLU A 69 -10.81 2.56 -12.49
C GLU A 69 -12.16 2.51 -11.75
N VAL A 70 -13.14 1.78 -12.26
CA VAL A 70 -14.43 1.54 -11.58
C VAL A 70 -14.26 0.76 -10.28
N ILE A 71 -13.33 -0.20 -10.24
CA ILE A 71 -13.01 -0.93 -9.00
C ILE A 71 -12.44 0.02 -7.96
N ILE A 72 -11.52 0.92 -8.37
CA ILE A 72 -10.91 1.91 -7.48
C ILE A 72 -11.96 2.87 -6.92
N ASP A 73 -12.87 3.38 -7.76
CA ASP A 73 -13.97 4.25 -7.32
C ASP A 73 -14.83 3.58 -6.26
N ARG A 74 -15.26 2.36 -6.49
CA ARG A 74 -16.08 1.60 -5.54
C ARG A 74 -15.37 1.35 -4.21
N ALA A 75 -14.08 1.06 -4.26
CA ALA A 75 -13.27 0.87 -3.07
C ALA A 75 -13.17 2.16 -2.25
N TYR A 76 -12.97 3.29 -2.93
CA TYR A 76 -12.94 4.61 -2.32
C TYR A 76 -14.26 4.96 -1.66
N ASP A 77 -15.37 4.91 -2.41
CA ASP A 77 -16.72 5.22 -1.91
C ASP A 77 -17.07 4.36 -0.70
N SER A 78 -16.80 3.06 -0.77
CA SER A 78 -17.05 2.12 0.33
C SER A 78 -16.23 2.47 1.57
N THR A 79 -14.97 2.87 1.40
CA THR A 79 -14.08 3.20 2.52
C THR A 79 -14.51 4.49 3.20
N VAL A 80 -14.80 5.54 2.44
CA VAL A 80 -15.27 6.83 2.96
C VAL A 80 -16.63 6.68 3.66
N ALA A 81 -17.58 6.01 3.02
CA ALA A 81 -18.92 5.78 3.57
C ALA A 81 -18.88 4.97 4.88
N SER A 82 -17.97 3.99 5.00
CA SER A 82 -17.85 3.14 6.20
C SER A 82 -17.40 3.91 7.45
N ARG A 83 -16.81 5.09 7.27
CA ARG A 83 -16.25 5.92 8.34
C ARG A 83 -17.00 7.23 8.57
N ASN A 84 -18.04 7.50 7.77
CA ASN A 84 -18.76 8.79 7.77
C ASN A 84 -17.83 10.00 7.56
N GLU A 85 -16.74 9.80 6.82
CA GLU A 85 -15.83 10.89 6.50
C GLU A 85 -16.42 11.77 5.40
N SER A 86 -16.05 13.05 5.42
CA SER A 86 -16.50 13.99 4.39
C SER A 86 -15.54 13.99 3.19
N GLU A 87 -16.05 14.33 2.02
CA GLU A 87 -15.22 14.54 0.82
C GLU A 87 -14.21 15.69 1.00
N ALA A 88 -14.42 16.56 2.00
CA ALA A 88 -13.45 17.60 2.32
C ALA A 88 -12.23 17.05 3.07
N ASP A 89 -12.40 15.95 3.80
CA ASP A 89 -11.35 15.35 4.62
C ASP A 89 -10.55 14.30 3.85
N VAL A 90 -11.18 13.62 2.89
CA VAL A 90 -10.54 12.61 2.03
C VAL A 90 -10.96 12.83 0.59
N GLN A 91 -10.01 12.90 -0.33
CA GLN A 91 -10.28 13.12 -1.75
C GLN A 91 -9.52 12.12 -2.61
N LEU A 92 -10.22 11.44 -3.49
CA LEU A 92 -9.61 10.70 -4.60
C LEU A 92 -9.27 11.71 -5.71
N VAL A 93 -7.99 12.15 -5.73
CA VAL A 93 -7.51 13.20 -6.64
C VAL A 93 -7.35 12.68 -8.05
N ALA A 94 -6.79 11.47 -8.18
CA ALA A 94 -6.59 10.84 -9.46
C ALA A 94 -6.71 9.31 -9.35
N ARG A 95 -7.26 8.72 -10.39
CA ARG A 95 -7.22 7.30 -10.69
C ARG A 95 -7.00 7.13 -12.18
N GLN A 96 -5.97 6.45 -12.55
CA GLN A 96 -5.62 6.23 -13.94
C GLN A 96 -5.02 4.85 -14.08
N CYS A 97 -5.49 4.08 -15.04
CA CYS A 97 -4.92 2.81 -15.39
C CYS A 97 -4.37 2.83 -16.82
N ALA A 98 -3.22 2.22 -17.03
CA ALA A 98 -2.57 2.05 -18.33
C ALA A 98 -2.46 0.56 -18.67
N ALA A 99 -1.50 0.15 -19.49
CA ALA A 99 -1.42 -1.24 -19.94
C ALA A 99 -1.13 -2.25 -18.81
N ARG A 100 -0.37 -1.84 -17.80
CA ARG A 100 0.13 -2.73 -16.73
C ARG A 100 0.08 -2.12 -15.35
N THR A 101 -0.18 -0.84 -15.23
CA THR A 101 -0.12 -0.11 -13.96
C THR A 101 -1.37 0.70 -13.75
N CYS A 102 -1.91 0.68 -12.54
CA CYS A 102 -2.87 1.68 -12.07
C CYS A 102 -2.16 2.64 -11.11
N ARG A 103 -2.34 3.94 -11.33
CA ARG A 103 -1.92 5.03 -10.46
C ARG A 103 -3.14 5.60 -9.75
N ILE A 104 -3.05 5.66 -8.44
CA ILE A 104 -4.11 6.18 -7.57
C ILE A 104 -3.49 7.28 -6.71
N GLU A 105 -4.17 8.40 -6.57
CA GLU A 105 -3.75 9.52 -5.75
C GLU A 105 -4.88 9.91 -4.80
N VAL A 106 -4.61 9.82 -3.50
CA VAL A 106 -5.57 10.16 -2.44
C VAL A 106 -4.99 11.24 -1.56
N ARG A 107 -5.75 12.31 -1.34
CA ARG A 107 -5.43 13.39 -0.41
C ARG A 107 -6.22 13.23 0.86
N TYR A 108 -5.55 13.33 2.00
CA TYR A 108 -6.13 13.29 3.33
C TYR A 108 -5.89 14.62 4.04
N ALA A 109 -6.87 15.12 4.76
CA ALA A 109 -6.76 16.38 5.50
C ALA A 109 -5.66 16.36 6.57
N ASN A 110 -5.28 15.18 7.08
CA ASN A 110 -4.19 15.04 8.03
C ASN A 110 -3.66 13.59 8.07
N ARG A 111 -2.51 13.43 8.72
CA ARG A 111 -1.82 12.15 8.82
C ARG A 111 -2.61 11.08 9.59
N ARG A 112 -3.31 11.46 10.65
CA ARG A 112 -4.10 10.52 11.43
C ARG A 112 -5.19 9.88 10.57
N LEU A 113 -5.89 10.70 9.79
CA LEU A 113 -6.93 10.22 8.88
C LEU A 113 -6.35 9.29 7.81
N GLN A 114 -5.17 9.61 7.29
CA GLN A 114 -4.45 8.74 6.36
C GLN A 114 -4.14 7.38 6.99
N GLU A 115 -3.59 7.35 8.20
CA GLU A 115 -3.26 6.12 8.93
C GLU A 115 -4.51 5.27 9.23
N ASP A 116 -5.64 5.91 9.57
CA ASP A 116 -6.91 5.25 9.90
C ASP A 116 -7.60 4.63 8.66
N LEU A 117 -7.48 5.25 7.49
CA LEU A 117 -8.21 4.85 6.28
C LEU A 117 -7.37 4.06 5.28
N TYR A 118 -6.06 4.29 5.24
CA TYR A 118 -5.18 3.74 4.21
C TYR A 118 -5.29 2.23 4.02
N MET A 119 -5.17 1.48 5.11
CA MET A 119 -5.19 0.02 5.01
C MET A 119 -6.54 -0.50 4.54
N GLY A 120 -7.64 0.10 5.00
CA GLY A 120 -8.99 -0.24 4.56
C GLY A 120 -9.17 0.00 3.08
N PHE A 121 -8.78 1.17 2.60
CA PHE A 121 -8.84 1.53 1.17
C PHE A 121 -7.93 0.63 0.32
N LEU A 122 -6.69 0.42 0.73
CA LEU A 122 -5.75 -0.43 0.01
C LEU A 122 -6.29 -1.86 -0.13
N MET A 123 -6.78 -2.45 0.95
CA MET A 123 -7.34 -3.80 0.92
C MET A 123 -8.61 -3.88 0.07
N ALA A 124 -9.52 -2.90 0.17
CA ALA A 124 -10.73 -2.84 -0.65
C ALA A 124 -10.40 -2.69 -2.14
N THR A 125 -9.34 -1.94 -2.47
CA THR A 125 -8.86 -1.78 -3.85
C THR A 125 -8.19 -3.04 -4.38
N LEU A 126 -7.29 -3.64 -3.61
CA LEU A 126 -6.48 -4.78 -4.07
C LEU A 126 -7.24 -6.11 -4.07
N ALA A 127 -8.22 -6.30 -3.18
CA ALA A 127 -8.93 -7.58 -3.07
C ALA A 127 -9.61 -8.05 -4.37
N PRO A 128 -10.34 -7.19 -5.11
CA PRO A 128 -10.96 -7.56 -6.39
C PRO A 128 -9.97 -7.61 -7.57
N MET A 129 -8.77 -7.05 -7.43
CA MET A 129 -7.77 -7.02 -8.50
C MET A 129 -7.02 -8.36 -8.56
N SER A 130 -7.50 -9.26 -9.40
CA SER A 130 -6.76 -10.47 -9.78
C SER A 130 -5.55 -10.11 -10.64
N ASN A 131 -4.54 -11.00 -10.72
CA ASN A 131 -3.34 -10.83 -11.55
C ASN A 131 -2.45 -9.63 -11.19
N ARG A 132 -2.62 -9.03 -9.99
CA ARG A 132 -1.65 -8.05 -9.52
C ARG A 132 -0.31 -8.72 -9.22
N ARG A 133 0.78 -8.09 -9.64
CA ARG A 133 2.14 -8.53 -9.39
C ARG A 133 2.70 -7.91 -8.10
N SER A 134 2.56 -6.61 -7.99
CA SER A 134 3.11 -5.81 -6.89
C SER A 134 2.32 -4.53 -6.70
N PHE A 135 2.57 -3.86 -5.61
CA PHE A 135 2.16 -2.47 -5.42
C PHE A 135 3.25 -1.70 -4.69
N GLU A 136 3.31 -0.41 -4.96
CA GLU A 136 4.19 0.54 -4.27
C GLU A 136 3.36 1.71 -3.75
N THR A 137 3.75 2.26 -2.63
CA THR A 137 3.07 3.41 -2.04
C THR A 137 4.06 4.47 -1.60
N PHE A 138 3.69 5.72 -1.83
CA PHE A 138 4.45 6.89 -1.39
C PHE A 138 3.52 7.80 -0.61
N THR A 139 3.93 8.21 0.59
CA THR A 139 3.20 9.15 1.43
C THR A 139 4.01 10.42 1.54
N LEU A 140 3.50 11.50 0.98
CA LEU A 140 4.18 12.78 0.93
C LEU A 140 3.41 13.85 1.71
N PRO A 141 4.08 14.68 2.51
CA PRO A 141 3.46 15.83 3.14
C PRO A 141 3.10 16.88 2.09
N ALA A 142 1.95 17.49 2.23
CA ALA A 142 1.55 18.71 1.54
C ALA A 142 1.34 19.82 2.59
N ALA A 143 1.20 21.08 2.18
CA ALA A 143 1.17 22.21 3.11
C ALA A 143 0.15 22.08 4.24
N ASP A 144 -1.03 21.52 3.96
CA ASP A 144 -2.16 21.37 4.85
C ASP A 144 -2.82 19.97 4.78
N ALA A 145 -2.09 19.00 4.23
CA ALA A 145 -2.64 17.68 3.91
C ALA A 145 -1.53 16.63 3.86
N VAL A 146 -1.93 15.38 3.66
CA VAL A 146 -1.05 14.27 3.29
C VAL A 146 -1.54 13.71 1.98
N VAL A 147 -0.64 13.56 1.02
CA VAL A 147 -0.96 12.94 -0.27
C VAL A 147 -0.33 11.55 -0.33
N GLN A 148 -1.14 10.59 -0.72
CA GLN A 148 -0.70 9.22 -0.90
C GLN A 148 -0.84 8.82 -2.36
N TYR A 149 0.26 8.31 -2.90
CA TYR A 149 0.32 7.71 -4.22
C TYR A 149 0.41 6.20 -4.08
N ILE A 150 -0.43 5.49 -4.82
CA ILE A 150 -0.44 4.03 -4.87
C ILE A 150 -0.29 3.62 -6.34
N TYR A 151 0.71 2.81 -6.63
CA TYR A 151 0.90 2.20 -7.94
C TYR A 151 0.69 0.70 -7.80
N VAL A 152 -0.21 0.15 -8.61
CA VAL A 152 -0.50 -1.29 -8.64
C VAL A 152 -0.06 -1.81 -9.99
N ASP A 153 0.90 -2.74 -9.99
CA ASP A 153 1.39 -3.39 -11.19
C ASP A 153 0.72 -4.74 -11.42
N PHE A 154 0.44 -5.05 -12.67
CA PHE A 154 -0.22 -6.27 -13.11
C PHE A 154 0.73 -7.12 -13.95
N LEU A 155 0.53 -8.44 -13.92
CA LEU A 155 1.18 -9.35 -14.84
C LEU A 155 0.68 -9.05 -16.27
N SER A 156 1.60 -9.04 -17.24
CA SER A 156 1.21 -9.05 -18.64
C SER A 156 0.96 -10.49 -19.10
N ASP A 157 0.09 -10.67 -20.09
CA ASP A 157 -0.13 -11.98 -20.72
C ASP A 157 1.19 -12.61 -21.27
N ALA A 158 2.20 -11.77 -21.51
CA ALA A 158 3.54 -12.21 -21.94
C ALA A 158 4.36 -12.83 -20.78
N ASP A 159 4.04 -12.50 -19.52
CA ASP A 159 4.71 -13.07 -18.35
C ASP A 159 4.12 -14.43 -17.94
N GLU A 160 2.97 -14.80 -18.51
CA GLU A 160 2.33 -16.13 -18.39
C GLU A 160 2.80 -17.15 -19.45
N ALA A 161 3.93 -16.91 -20.12
CA ALA A 161 4.47 -17.90 -21.04
C ALA A 161 4.63 -19.25 -20.33
N PRO A 162 4.01 -20.33 -20.83
CA PRO A 162 4.03 -21.62 -20.15
C PRO A 162 5.48 -22.06 -19.97
N SER A 163 5.84 -22.38 -18.74
CA SER A 163 7.08 -23.11 -18.46
C SER A 163 7.03 -24.38 -19.28
N GLU A 164 7.86 -24.49 -20.31
CA GLU A 164 7.96 -25.72 -21.10
C GLU A 164 8.23 -26.90 -20.16
N PRO A 165 7.41 -27.95 -20.21
CA PRO A 165 7.67 -29.15 -19.41
C PRO A 165 8.96 -29.80 -19.91
N HIS A 166 9.95 -29.92 -19.04
CA HIS A 166 11.17 -30.69 -19.23
C HIS A 166 10.90 -32.18 -19.06
#